data_efb1c196e20db308b780b01e8d7ae397
#
_entry.id   efb1c196e20db308b780b01e8d7ae397
#
_cell.length_a   1.000
_cell.length_b   1.000
_cell.length_c   1.000
_cell.angle_alpha   90.00
_cell.angle_beta   90.00
_cell.angle_gamma   90.00
#
_symmetry.space_group_name_H-M   'P 1'
#
loop_
_entity.id
_entity.type
_entity.pdbx_description
1 polymer ?
#
loop_
_entity_poly.entity_id
_entity_poly.type
_entity_poly.pdbx_seq_one_letter_code
_entity_poly.pdbx_strand_id
1 'polypeptide(L)'
;MERRQSLETLLSCSDLITPEEVTEYIPMMVRTIWHQGTPFDLHTPIRRGLRHSSPIGRSPAGCAPVALAQLLTQVAVERGSRNPLFRSLERVSALDPRVTSTASEREMAGRFLSEIGTALSTIYTTDFGLTWPWRIRLLLTRMGFHQARLHWWGLREAIERSLREGLPVILTAGREDLTFHTWLVDGLLRTEDALYLHCNYGWGGRANGNYRYGRYDVSRGPIFRSPEEQRLPRTSSGRYHLLPSAITL
;
A
#
# COMPACT_ATOMS: atom_id res chain seq x y z
N MET A 1 23.59 10.44 8.80
CA MET A 1 23.48 11.64 7.95
C MET A 1 22.28 11.59 7.02
N GLU A 2 22.10 10.54 6.22
CA GLU A 2 20.94 10.37 5.30
C GLU A 2 19.55 10.46 5.94
N ARG A 3 19.34 9.82 7.10
CA ARG A 3 18.01 9.86 7.78
C ARG A 3 17.62 11.27 8.23
N ARG A 4 18.58 12.06 8.70
CA ARG A 4 18.32 13.44 9.12
C ARG A 4 17.97 14.32 7.93
N GLN A 5 18.71 14.21 6.84
CA GLN A 5 18.43 14.92 5.60
C GLN A 5 17.07 14.53 5.00
N SER A 6 16.70 13.24 5.06
CA SER A 6 15.38 12.75 4.64
C SER A 6 14.27 13.33 5.52
N LEU A 7 14.46 13.42 6.83
CA LEU A 7 13.50 14.03 7.75
C LEU A 7 13.33 15.53 7.48
N GLU A 8 14.42 16.26 7.36
CA GLU A 8 14.41 17.69 7.04
C GLU A 8 13.70 17.95 5.71
N THR A 9 13.94 17.11 4.71
CA THR A 9 13.25 17.16 3.41
C THR A 9 11.76 16.88 3.55
N LEU A 10 11.36 15.88 4.34
CA LEU A 10 9.95 15.58 4.60
C LEU A 10 9.23 16.75 5.26
N LEU A 11 9.84 17.36 6.25
CA LEU A 11 9.25 18.44 7.05
C LEU A 11 9.37 19.82 6.41
N SER A 12 10.20 19.99 5.38
CA SER A 12 10.43 21.30 4.72
C SER A 12 9.15 21.94 4.15
N CYS A 13 8.10 21.16 3.99
CA CYS A 13 6.80 21.60 3.47
C CYS A 13 5.70 21.57 4.54
N SER A 14 6.05 21.51 5.82
CA SER A 14 5.09 21.43 6.93
C SER A 14 5.51 22.37 8.06
N ASP A 15 4.63 23.29 8.40
CA ASP A 15 4.80 24.17 9.56
C ASP A 15 4.28 23.52 10.86
N LEU A 16 3.87 22.25 10.81
CA LEU A 16 3.18 21.58 11.91
C LEU A 16 4.10 20.85 12.89
N ILE A 17 5.29 20.46 12.43
CA ILE A 17 6.27 19.68 13.22
C ILE A 17 7.67 20.15 12.81
N THR A 18 8.49 20.44 13.78
CA THR A 18 9.91 20.73 13.56
C THR A 18 10.77 19.47 13.70
N PRO A 19 11.95 19.40 13.08
CA PRO A 19 12.84 18.25 13.23
C PRO A 19 13.21 17.95 14.69
N GLU A 20 13.27 18.96 15.55
CA GLU A 20 13.60 18.86 16.98
C GLU A 20 12.51 18.17 17.79
N GLU A 21 11.25 18.27 17.36
CA GLU A 21 10.12 17.61 18.01
C GLU A 21 10.04 16.10 17.68
N VAL A 22 10.82 15.63 16.69
CA VAL A 22 10.77 14.24 16.23
C VAL A 22 11.66 13.36 17.13
N THR A 23 11.00 12.43 17.84
CA THR A 23 11.68 11.46 18.72
C THR A 23 12.04 10.16 18.01
N GLU A 24 11.31 9.79 16.94
CA GLU A 24 11.61 8.62 16.12
C GLU A 24 11.19 8.87 14.67
N TYR A 25 12.03 8.47 13.71
CA TYR A 25 11.73 8.57 12.29
C TYR A 25 12.22 7.34 11.53
N ILE A 26 11.28 6.71 10.82
CA ILE A 26 11.51 5.63 9.85
C ILE A 26 11.01 6.16 8.51
N PRO A 27 11.89 6.42 7.53
CA PRO A 27 11.48 6.91 6.21
C PRO A 27 10.61 5.88 5.48
N MET A 28 9.81 6.34 4.53
CA MET A 28 9.02 5.45 3.67
C MET A 28 9.94 4.45 2.95
N MET A 29 9.55 3.19 2.97
CA MET A 29 10.32 2.08 2.41
C MET A 29 9.88 1.73 0.98
N VAL A 30 8.59 1.85 0.67
CA VAL A 30 8.01 1.40 -0.60
C VAL A 30 7.95 2.56 -1.59
N ARG A 31 8.66 2.42 -2.71
CA ARG A 31 8.74 3.46 -3.75
C ARG A 31 7.65 3.35 -4.82
N THR A 32 6.98 2.19 -4.92
CA THR A 32 5.92 1.98 -5.92
C THR A 32 4.69 2.81 -5.57
N ILE A 33 4.09 3.42 -6.59
CA ILE A 33 2.84 4.20 -6.48
C ILE A 33 1.75 3.60 -7.38
N TRP A 34 1.58 2.30 -7.30
CA TRP A 34 0.65 1.58 -8.15
C TRP A 34 -0.81 1.90 -7.82
N HIS A 35 -1.71 1.48 -8.70
CA HIS A 35 -3.15 1.69 -8.56
C HIS A 35 -3.94 0.51 -9.11
N GLN A 36 -5.27 0.57 -9.00
CA GLN A 36 -6.13 -0.57 -9.31
C GLN A 36 -6.62 -0.60 -10.76
N GLY A 37 -6.43 0.48 -11.53
CA GLY A 37 -6.80 0.59 -12.94
C GLY A 37 -5.66 0.21 -13.89
N THR A 38 -5.84 0.50 -15.17
CA THR A 38 -4.87 0.17 -16.22
C THR A 38 -3.52 0.86 -16.01
N PRO A 39 -2.39 0.13 -16.04
CA PRO A 39 -2.22 -1.21 -16.65
C PRO A 39 -2.42 -2.39 -15.69
N PHE A 40 -2.67 -2.17 -14.42
CA PHE A 40 -2.71 -3.22 -13.39
C PHE A 40 -3.93 -4.13 -13.48
N ASP A 41 -4.99 -3.69 -14.16
CA ASP A 41 -6.23 -4.44 -14.42
C ASP A 41 -6.27 -5.17 -15.78
N LEU A 42 -5.19 -5.16 -16.56
CA LEU A 42 -5.14 -5.73 -17.92
C LEU A 42 -5.54 -7.22 -18.00
N HIS A 43 -5.32 -7.98 -16.94
CA HIS A 43 -5.62 -9.42 -16.88
C HIS A 43 -6.67 -9.79 -15.84
N THR A 44 -7.34 -8.80 -15.23
CA THR A 44 -8.49 -9.09 -14.37
C THR A 44 -9.70 -9.53 -15.19
N PRO A 45 -10.71 -10.17 -14.59
CA PRO A 45 -11.90 -10.61 -15.32
C PRO A 45 -12.64 -9.47 -16.02
N ILE A 46 -13.10 -9.72 -17.23
CA ILE A 46 -14.02 -8.81 -17.92
C ILE A 46 -15.40 -8.91 -17.23
N ARG A 47 -15.94 -7.76 -16.86
CA ARG A 47 -17.30 -7.66 -16.30
C ARG A 47 -18.15 -6.76 -17.17
N ARG A 48 -19.29 -7.27 -17.61
CA ARG A 48 -20.29 -6.51 -18.35
C ARG A 48 -21.26 -5.86 -17.37
N GLY A 49 -21.44 -4.57 -17.45
CA GLY A 49 -22.35 -3.81 -16.60
C GLY A 49 -22.53 -2.39 -17.11
N LEU A 50 -23.54 -1.69 -16.62
CA LEU A 50 -23.87 -0.32 -17.03
C LEU A 50 -22.88 0.74 -16.50
N ARG A 51 -22.08 0.39 -15.49
CA ARG A 51 -21.04 1.26 -14.93
C ARG A 51 -19.76 0.45 -14.76
N HIS A 52 -18.70 0.90 -15.41
CA HIS A 52 -17.35 0.37 -15.24
C HIS A 52 -16.43 1.48 -14.75
N SER A 53 -15.69 1.21 -13.69
CA SER A 53 -14.60 2.07 -13.23
C SER A 53 -13.38 1.98 -14.15
N SER A 54 -13.24 0.91 -14.92
CA SER A 54 -12.17 0.71 -15.88
C SER A 54 -12.63 1.01 -17.30
N PRO A 55 -11.87 1.83 -18.07
CA PRO A 55 -12.19 2.15 -19.47
C PRO A 55 -12.12 0.94 -20.40
N ILE A 56 -11.49 -0.15 -19.99
CA ILE A 56 -11.36 -1.39 -20.77
C ILE A 56 -12.39 -2.47 -20.39
N GLY A 57 -13.40 -2.14 -19.57
CA GLY A 57 -14.46 -3.06 -19.16
C GLY A 57 -14.01 -4.22 -18.28
N ARG A 58 -12.88 -4.08 -17.59
CA ARG A 58 -12.35 -5.08 -16.64
C ARG A 58 -12.58 -4.65 -15.21
N SER A 59 -12.62 -5.62 -14.30
CA SER A 59 -12.65 -5.35 -12.87
C SER A 59 -11.35 -4.64 -12.46
N PRO A 60 -11.38 -3.67 -11.52
CA PRO A 60 -10.17 -3.14 -10.91
C PRO A 60 -9.33 -4.26 -10.29
N ALA A 61 -8.00 -4.10 -10.27
CA ALA A 61 -7.08 -5.10 -9.72
C ALA A 61 -7.36 -5.46 -8.25
N GLY A 62 -7.98 -4.54 -7.51
CA GLY A 62 -8.32 -4.70 -6.10
C GLY A 62 -7.26 -4.12 -5.17
N CYS A 63 -7.72 -3.53 -4.06
CA CYS A 63 -6.83 -2.85 -3.11
C CYS A 63 -5.84 -3.82 -2.43
N ALA A 64 -6.31 -5.00 -2.01
CA ALA A 64 -5.47 -5.99 -1.37
C ALA A 64 -4.42 -6.60 -2.31
N PRO A 65 -4.72 -6.99 -3.57
CA PRO A 65 -3.70 -7.35 -4.55
C PRO A 65 -2.65 -6.26 -4.76
N VAL A 66 -3.06 -4.99 -4.90
CA VAL A 66 -2.13 -3.87 -5.08
C VAL A 66 -1.25 -3.68 -3.86
N ALA A 67 -1.82 -3.66 -2.65
CA ALA A 67 -1.06 -3.51 -1.41
C ALA A 67 -0.05 -4.65 -1.22
N LEU A 68 -0.47 -5.91 -1.43
CA LEU A 68 0.42 -7.06 -1.35
C LEU A 68 1.51 -7.02 -2.42
N ALA A 69 1.17 -6.68 -3.65
CA ALA A 69 2.13 -6.56 -4.75
C ALA A 69 3.22 -5.53 -4.43
N GLN A 70 2.84 -4.34 -3.95
CA GLN A 70 3.77 -3.29 -3.54
C GLN A 70 4.64 -3.73 -2.34
N LEU A 71 4.05 -4.41 -1.33
CA LEU A 71 4.83 -5.01 -0.23
C LEU A 71 5.90 -5.96 -0.76
N LEU A 72 5.52 -6.84 -1.68
CA LEU A 72 6.43 -7.85 -2.24
C LEU A 72 7.57 -7.24 -3.04
N THR A 73 7.38 -6.11 -3.72
CA THR A 73 8.47 -5.40 -4.41
C THR A 73 9.56 -4.96 -3.43
N GLN A 74 9.22 -4.65 -2.19
CA GLN A 74 10.17 -4.25 -1.16
C GLN A 74 10.86 -5.45 -0.51
N VAL A 75 10.10 -6.45 -0.08
CA VAL A 75 10.64 -7.54 0.75
C VAL A 75 11.26 -8.69 -0.06
N ALA A 76 10.86 -8.88 -1.32
CA ALA A 76 11.39 -9.96 -2.15
C ALA A 76 12.80 -9.67 -2.67
N VAL A 77 13.11 -8.40 -2.96
CA VAL A 77 14.45 -7.97 -3.38
C VAL A 77 15.50 -8.29 -2.30
N GLU A 78 15.11 -8.17 -1.03
CA GLU A 78 16.01 -8.42 0.08
C GLU A 78 16.22 -9.92 0.40
N ARG A 79 15.30 -10.81 0.02
CA ARG A 79 15.27 -12.20 0.49
C ARG A 79 15.63 -13.25 -0.56
N GLY A 80 15.82 -12.91 -1.83
CA GLY A 80 16.29 -13.83 -2.88
C GLY A 80 15.51 -15.15 -2.94
N SER A 81 14.18 -15.12 -3.08
CA SER A 81 13.36 -16.33 -2.97
C SER A 81 13.38 -17.20 -4.22
N ARG A 82 13.38 -18.54 -4.01
CA ARG A 82 13.26 -19.56 -5.08
C ARG A 82 11.82 -19.72 -5.61
N ASN A 83 10.84 -19.01 -5.06
CA ASN A 83 9.43 -19.11 -5.49
C ASN A 83 9.27 -18.56 -6.92
N PRO A 84 8.59 -19.24 -7.85
CA PRO A 84 8.35 -18.76 -9.21
C PRO A 84 7.67 -17.37 -9.27
N LEU A 85 6.79 -17.06 -8.32
CA LEU A 85 6.19 -15.73 -8.17
C LEU A 85 7.25 -14.63 -7.95
N PHE A 86 8.36 -14.93 -7.29
CA PHE A 86 9.45 -13.98 -7.07
C PHE A 86 10.30 -13.71 -8.33
N ARG A 87 10.34 -14.62 -9.28
CA ARG A 87 11.02 -14.37 -10.57
C ARG A 87 10.24 -13.36 -11.43
N SER A 88 8.93 -13.40 -11.36
CA SER A 88 8.09 -12.36 -11.95
C SER A 88 8.27 -11.02 -11.21
N LEU A 89 8.47 -11.04 -9.89
CA LEU A 89 8.72 -9.89 -9.04
C LEU A 89 10.02 -9.16 -9.34
N GLU A 90 11.13 -9.87 -9.56
CA GLU A 90 12.41 -9.24 -9.94
C GLU A 90 12.26 -8.38 -11.19
N ARG A 91 11.48 -8.85 -12.16
CA ARG A 91 11.20 -8.10 -13.39
C ARG A 91 10.26 -6.94 -13.15
N VAL A 92 9.25 -7.11 -12.28
CA VAL A 92 8.26 -6.08 -11.96
C VAL A 92 8.82 -5.04 -11.01
N SER A 93 9.70 -5.40 -10.08
CA SER A 93 10.37 -4.44 -9.18
C SER A 93 11.37 -3.54 -9.93
N ALA A 94 11.86 -3.99 -11.08
CA ALA A 94 12.69 -3.17 -11.97
C ALA A 94 11.87 -2.18 -12.83
N LEU A 95 10.52 -2.28 -12.83
CA LEU A 95 9.67 -1.31 -13.52
C LEU A 95 9.75 0.05 -12.84
N ASP A 96 9.65 1.11 -13.63
CA ASP A 96 9.52 2.46 -13.08
C ASP A 96 8.37 2.49 -12.06
N PRO A 97 8.64 2.82 -10.80
CA PRO A 97 7.61 2.83 -9.77
C PRO A 97 6.47 3.83 -10.06
N ARG A 98 6.68 4.79 -10.96
CA ARG A 98 5.73 5.86 -11.27
C ARG A 98 4.96 5.63 -12.55
N VAL A 99 5.59 5.07 -13.57
CA VAL A 99 4.98 4.88 -14.90
C VAL A 99 5.52 3.61 -15.54
N THR A 100 4.63 2.70 -15.88
CA THR A 100 4.94 1.61 -16.80
C THR A 100 4.89 2.17 -18.22
N SER A 101 6.04 2.43 -18.81
CA SER A 101 6.15 3.21 -20.05
C SER A 101 5.99 2.38 -21.32
N THR A 102 6.51 1.15 -21.35
CA THR A 102 6.43 0.25 -22.50
C THR A 102 5.22 -0.68 -22.46
N ALA A 103 4.78 -1.18 -23.62
CA ALA A 103 3.71 -2.18 -23.69
C ALA A 103 4.08 -3.47 -22.93
N SER A 104 5.35 -3.87 -23.00
CA SER A 104 5.86 -5.06 -22.29
C SER A 104 5.81 -4.89 -20.78
N GLU A 105 6.18 -3.73 -20.26
CA GLU A 105 6.10 -3.42 -18.81
C GLU A 105 4.66 -3.42 -18.31
N ARG A 106 3.76 -2.78 -19.06
CA ARG A 106 2.33 -2.77 -18.73
C ARG A 106 1.73 -4.17 -18.70
N GLU A 107 2.06 -4.98 -19.71
CA GLU A 107 1.64 -6.38 -19.77
C GLU A 107 2.15 -7.17 -18.57
N MET A 108 3.41 -7.01 -18.20
CA MET A 108 4.04 -7.69 -17.07
C MET A 108 3.40 -7.29 -15.74
N ALA A 109 3.17 -6.00 -15.53
CA ALA A 109 2.50 -5.49 -14.31
C ALA A 109 1.06 -6.03 -14.19
N GLY A 110 0.30 -6.01 -15.28
CA GLY A 110 -1.07 -6.54 -15.30
C GLY A 110 -1.14 -8.03 -15.01
N ARG A 111 -0.23 -8.85 -15.59
CA ARG A 111 -0.12 -10.28 -15.30
C ARG A 111 0.20 -10.53 -13.84
N PHE A 112 1.19 -9.85 -13.30
CA PHE A 112 1.61 -9.99 -11.92
C PHE A 112 0.47 -9.70 -10.94
N LEU A 113 -0.27 -8.58 -11.14
CA LEU A 113 -1.42 -8.26 -10.30
C LEU A 113 -2.55 -9.29 -10.42
N SER A 114 -2.82 -9.80 -11.62
CA SER A 114 -3.81 -10.86 -11.84
C SER A 114 -3.42 -12.18 -11.17
N GLU A 115 -2.15 -12.55 -11.20
CA GLU A 115 -1.62 -13.74 -10.52
C GLU A 115 -1.79 -13.60 -9.00
N ILE A 116 -1.46 -12.46 -8.42
CA ILE A 116 -1.69 -12.18 -6.99
C ILE A 116 -3.19 -12.22 -6.67
N GLY A 117 -4.03 -11.56 -7.46
CA GLY A 117 -5.46 -11.55 -7.26
C GLY A 117 -6.07 -12.96 -7.29
N THR A 118 -5.59 -13.80 -8.20
CA THR A 118 -5.98 -15.23 -8.30
C THR A 118 -5.53 -16.00 -7.07
N ALA A 119 -4.27 -15.85 -6.66
CA ALA A 119 -3.71 -16.53 -5.49
C ALA A 119 -4.41 -16.11 -4.19
N LEU A 120 -4.86 -14.87 -4.10
CA LEU A 120 -5.70 -14.35 -3.01
C LEU A 120 -7.15 -14.81 -3.09
N SER A 121 -7.58 -15.43 -4.20
CA SER A 121 -8.99 -15.72 -4.52
C SER A 121 -9.84 -14.45 -4.38
N THR A 122 -9.38 -13.37 -4.99
CA THR A 122 -10.09 -12.08 -5.02
C THR A 122 -11.42 -12.25 -5.73
N ILE A 123 -12.49 -11.78 -5.10
CA ILE A 123 -13.83 -11.73 -5.70
C ILE A 123 -13.93 -10.41 -6.47
N TYR A 124 -13.99 -10.53 -7.79
CA TYR A 124 -14.04 -9.37 -8.67
C TYR A 124 -15.48 -8.96 -8.98
N THR A 125 -15.75 -7.66 -8.88
CA THR A 125 -17.01 -7.02 -9.32
C THR A 125 -16.73 -6.04 -10.46
N THR A 126 -17.73 -5.26 -10.87
CA THR A 126 -17.54 -4.17 -11.85
C THR A 126 -16.68 -3.03 -11.30
N ASP A 127 -16.74 -2.77 -10.00
CA ASP A 127 -16.21 -1.55 -9.38
C ASP A 127 -15.07 -1.80 -8.40
N PHE A 128 -14.90 -3.04 -7.91
CA PHE A 128 -13.86 -3.39 -6.96
C PHE A 128 -13.48 -4.87 -6.98
N GLY A 129 -12.30 -5.17 -6.43
CA GLY A 129 -11.88 -6.52 -6.06
C GLY A 129 -11.90 -6.68 -4.54
N LEU A 130 -12.69 -7.64 -4.03
CA LEU A 130 -12.81 -7.95 -2.60
C LEU A 130 -11.88 -9.10 -2.22
N THR A 131 -11.05 -8.88 -1.21
CA THR A 131 -10.18 -9.90 -0.61
C THR A 131 -10.24 -9.83 0.90
N TRP A 132 -10.44 -10.96 1.55
CA TRP A 132 -10.44 -11.04 3.00
C TRP A 132 -9.01 -10.95 3.57
N PRO A 133 -8.73 -10.20 4.65
CA PRO A 133 -7.38 -10.04 5.21
C PRO A 133 -6.66 -11.36 5.53
N TRP A 134 -7.39 -12.37 6.04
CA TRP A 134 -6.79 -13.67 6.36
C TRP A 134 -6.22 -14.40 5.13
N ARG A 135 -6.72 -14.12 3.91
CA ARG A 135 -6.18 -14.70 2.66
C ARG A 135 -4.81 -14.12 2.31
N ILE A 136 -4.57 -12.85 2.62
CA ILE A 136 -3.27 -12.22 2.46
C ILE A 136 -2.25 -12.90 3.37
N ARG A 137 -2.59 -13.07 4.66
CA ARG A 137 -1.72 -13.79 5.59
C ARG A 137 -1.42 -15.23 5.12
N LEU A 138 -2.47 -15.96 4.67
CA LEU A 138 -2.31 -17.33 4.19
C LEU A 138 -1.38 -17.40 2.97
N LEU A 139 -1.53 -16.49 2.00
CA LEU A 139 -0.67 -16.43 0.83
C LEU A 139 0.77 -16.11 1.22
N LEU A 140 1.01 -15.13 2.07
CA LEU A 140 2.33 -14.79 2.59
C LEU A 140 2.99 -16.01 3.27
N THR A 141 2.26 -16.76 4.09
CA THR A 141 2.78 -17.98 4.70
C THR A 141 3.18 -19.03 3.66
N ARG A 142 2.37 -19.23 2.61
CA ARG A 142 2.68 -20.13 1.49
C ARG A 142 3.88 -19.67 0.67
N MET A 143 4.14 -18.37 0.64
CA MET A 143 5.31 -17.79 -0.02
C MET A 143 6.60 -17.86 0.83
N GLY A 144 6.54 -18.46 2.02
CA GLY A 144 7.69 -18.61 2.92
C GLY A 144 7.80 -17.57 4.03
N PHE A 145 6.86 -16.63 4.11
CA PHE A 145 6.77 -15.68 5.23
C PHE A 145 6.02 -16.33 6.41
N HIS A 146 6.64 -17.33 7.04
CA HIS A 146 6.01 -18.13 8.10
C HIS A 146 5.68 -17.32 9.36
N GLN A 147 6.30 -16.16 9.52
CA GLN A 147 6.04 -15.24 10.63
C GLN A 147 4.89 -14.27 10.38
N ALA A 148 4.31 -14.28 9.16
CA ALA A 148 3.18 -13.41 8.83
C ALA A 148 2.00 -13.60 9.81
N ARG A 149 1.55 -12.52 10.41
CA ARG A 149 0.47 -12.51 11.40
C ARG A 149 -0.62 -11.51 11.02
N LEU A 150 -1.86 -11.91 11.28
CA LEU A 150 -3.03 -11.03 11.19
C LEU A 150 -3.40 -10.58 12.59
N HIS A 151 -3.41 -9.28 12.82
CA HIS A 151 -3.73 -8.64 14.09
C HIS A 151 -5.08 -7.94 13.99
N TRP A 152 -5.93 -8.14 14.98
CA TRP A 152 -7.19 -7.43 15.19
C TRP A 152 -7.12 -6.53 16.44
N TRP A 153 -6.14 -6.78 17.32
CA TRP A 153 -5.85 -6.06 18.55
C TRP A 153 -4.35 -5.81 18.65
N GLY A 154 -3.95 -4.84 19.47
CA GLY A 154 -2.52 -4.49 19.61
C GLY A 154 -1.89 -4.00 18.32
N LEU A 155 -2.71 -3.35 17.46
CA LEU A 155 -2.27 -2.97 16.11
C LEU A 155 -1.12 -1.97 16.14
N ARG A 156 -1.17 -1.01 17.08
CA ARG A 156 -0.14 0.02 17.19
C ARG A 156 1.23 -0.61 17.42
N GLU A 157 1.34 -1.46 18.44
CA GLU A 157 2.58 -2.13 18.82
C GLU A 157 3.09 -3.07 17.73
N ALA A 158 2.18 -3.78 17.06
CA ALA A 158 2.51 -4.67 15.95
C ALA A 158 3.05 -3.89 14.74
N ILE A 159 2.40 -2.78 14.36
CA ILE A 159 2.83 -1.90 13.28
C ILE A 159 4.20 -1.29 13.60
N GLU A 160 4.35 -0.70 14.77
CA GLU A 160 5.61 -0.07 15.17
C GLU A 160 6.78 -1.05 15.17
N ARG A 161 6.57 -2.26 15.69
CA ARG A 161 7.60 -3.31 15.70
C ARG A 161 8.01 -3.69 14.28
N SER A 162 7.04 -3.98 13.41
CA SER A 162 7.30 -4.35 12.02
C SER A 162 8.08 -3.27 11.27
N LEU A 163 7.69 -2.00 11.43
CA LEU A 163 8.38 -0.88 10.79
C LEU A 163 9.81 -0.70 11.31
N ARG A 164 10.06 -0.91 12.62
CA ARG A 164 11.42 -0.87 13.20
C ARG A 164 12.31 -1.99 12.66
N GLU A 165 11.72 -3.13 12.32
CA GLU A 165 12.39 -4.26 11.68
C GLU A 165 12.60 -4.05 10.16
N GLY A 166 12.21 -2.90 9.61
CA GLY A 166 12.32 -2.57 8.19
C GLY A 166 11.26 -3.26 7.33
N LEU A 167 10.16 -3.71 7.92
CA LEU A 167 9.11 -4.46 7.24
C LEU A 167 7.82 -3.63 7.15
N PRO A 168 7.35 -3.30 5.93
CA PRO A 168 6.06 -2.65 5.73
C PRO A 168 4.90 -3.51 6.23
N VAL A 169 3.79 -2.86 6.54
CA VAL A 169 2.57 -3.49 7.08
C VAL A 169 1.41 -3.30 6.13
N ILE A 170 0.58 -4.33 5.93
CA ILE A 170 -0.70 -4.18 5.22
C ILE A 170 -1.77 -3.86 6.26
N LEU A 171 -2.40 -2.69 6.13
CA LEU A 171 -3.49 -2.24 6.97
C LEU A 171 -4.81 -2.30 6.20
N THR A 172 -5.86 -2.78 6.84
CA THR A 172 -7.23 -2.80 6.30
C THR A 172 -8.16 -2.12 7.29
N ALA A 173 -9.03 -1.24 6.83
CA ALA A 173 -10.11 -0.69 7.64
C ALA A 173 -11.33 -0.32 6.79
N GLY A 174 -12.50 -0.24 7.43
CA GLY A 174 -13.76 0.15 6.82
C GLY A 174 -14.12 1.61 7.09
N ARG A 175 -15.06 2.09 6.32
CA ARG A 175 -15.77 3.38 6.48
C ARG A 175 -17.16 3.16 7.05
N GLU A 176 -17.86 4.25 7.38
CA GLU A 176 -19.24 4.20 7.88
C GLU A 176 -20.23 3.57 6.90
N ASP A 177 -19.97 3.67 5.59
CA ASP A 177 -20.76 3.04 4.52
C ASP A 177 -20.43 1.56 4.31
N LEU A 178 -19.68 0.94 5.22
CA LEU A 178 -19.19 -0.44 5.18
C LEU A 178 -18.31 -0.77 3.95
N THR A 179 -17.80 0.24 3.27
CA THR A 179 -16.74 0.01 2.27
C THR A 179 -15.39 -0.14 2.97
N PHE A 180 -14.64 -1.18 2.60
CA PHE A 180 -13.33 -1.48 3.16
C PHE A 180 -12.24 -1.13 2.16
N HIS A 181 -11.10 -0.72 2.69
CA HIS A 181 -9.89 -0.51 1.90
C HIS A 181 -8.69 -1.16 2.57
N THR A 182 -7.77 -1.63 1.75
CA THR A 182 -6.50 -2.24 2.16
C THR A 182 -5.36 -1.44 1.54
N TRP A 183 -4.40 -1.02 2.38
CA TRP A 183 -3.27 -0.19 1.95
C TRP A 183 -1.99 -0.58 2.68
N LEU A 184 -0.86 0.00 2.27
CA LEU A 184 0.42 -0.17 2.95
C LEU A 184 0.67 0.93 3.96
N VAL A 185 1.31 0.55 5.06
CA VAL A 185 1.98 1.42 6.00
C VAL A 185 3.46 1.08 5.95
N ASP A 186 4.31 2.02 5.59
CA ASP A 186 5.71 1.78 5.25
C ASP A 186 6.70 2.82 5.78
N GLY A 187 6.23 3.68 6.68
CA GLY A 187 7.06 4.67 7.37
C GLY A 187 6.42 5.14 8.67
N LEU A 188 7.23 5.72 9.53
CA LEU A 188 6.82 6.16 10.85
C LEU A 188 7.51 7.48 11.22
N LEU A 189 6.76 8.39 11.80
CA LEU A 189 7.29 9.56 12.49
C LEU A 189 6.57 9.70 13.83
N ARG A 190 7.34 9.91 14.89
CA ARG A 190 6.84 10.09 16.25
C ARG A 190 7.31 11.41 16.81
N THR A 191 6.42 12.10 17.48
CA THR A 191 6.70 13.18 18.43
C THR A 191 6.33 12.74 19.84
N GLU A 192 6.54 13.57 20.85
CA GLU A 192 6.08 13.27 22.21
C GLU A 192 4.57 13.03 22.25
N ASP A 193 3.77 13.83 21.50
CA ASP A 193 2.32 13.84 21.54
C ASP A 193 1.63 12.98 20.49
N ALA A 194 2.33 12.55 19.45
CA ALA A 194 1.68 11.90 18.32
C ALA A 194 2.55 10.86 17.61
N LEU A 195 1.86 9.87 17.05
CA LEU A 195 2.41 8.91 16.10
C LEU A 195 1.80 9.16 14.73
N TYR A 196 2.65 9.31 13.72
CA TYR A 196 2.26 9.43 12.32
C TYR A 196 2.79 8.23 11.55
N LEU A 197 1.97 7.71 10.66
CA LEU A 197 2.31 6.58 9.79
C LEU A 197 2.27 7.05 8.33
N HIS A 198 3.31 6.75 7.58
CA HIS A 198 3.27 6.91 6.13
C HIS A 198 2.39 5.83 5.52
N CYS A 199 1.38 6.23 4.74
CA CYS A 199 0.39 5.37 4.12
C CYS A 199 0.48 5.46 2.60
N ASN A 200 0.56 4.32 1.92
CA ASN A 200 0.46 4.19 0.47
C ASN A 200 -0.85 3.47 0.13
N TYR A 201 -1.82 4.24 -0.34
CA TYR A 201 -3.19 3.76 -0.55
C TYR A 201 -3.40 2.92 -1.80
N GLY A 202 -2.40 2.76 -2.66
CA GLY A 202 -2.55 2.00 -3.91
C GLY A 202 -3.50 2.69 -4.90
N TRP A 203 -3.48 4.03 -4.93
CA TRP A 203 -4.29 4.86 -5.82
C TRP A 203 -3.44 5.78 -6.72
N GLY A 204 -2.27 5.30 -7.16
CA GLY A 204 -1.36 6.10 -7.99
C GLY A 204 -0.80 7.31 -7.25
N GLY A 205 -0.51 7.15 -5.96
CA GLY A 205 0.01 8.20 -5.09
C GLY A 205 -1.04 9.18 -4.55
N ARG A 206 -2.28 9.15 -5.07
CA ARG A 206 -3.37 9.95 -4.48
C ARG A 206 -3.59 9.50 -3.03
N ALA A 207 -3.73 10.39 -2.11
CA ALA A 207 -3.84 10.14 -0.68
C ALA A 207 -2.57 9.58 0.01
N ASN A 208 -1.48 9.31 -0.69
CA ASN A 208 -0.23 8.95 -0.02
C ASN A 208 0.27 10.07 0.88
N GLY A 209 0.97 9.70 1.96
CA GLY A 209 1.57 10.62 2.91
C GLY A 209 1.36 10.19 4.36
N ASN A 210 1.67 11.08 5.29
CA ASN A 210 1.70 10.80 6.71
C ASN A 210 0.38 11.15 7.40
N TYR A 211 -0.25 10.17 8.01
CA TYR A 211 -1.50 10.28 8.77
C TYR A 211 -1.24 10.04 10.25
N ARG A 212 -1.92 10.81 11.12
CA ARG A 212 -1.89 10.50 12.55
C ARG A 212 -2.52 9.12 12.78
N TYR A 213 -1.87 8.28 13.57
CA TYR A 213 -2.35 6.94 13.90
C TYR A 213 -3.82 6.95 14.32
N GLY A 214 -4.64 6.07 13.72
CA GLY A 214 -6.07 5.97 13.96
C GLY A 214 -6.93 7.07 13.32
N ARG A 215 -6.32 8.03 12.58
CA ARG A 215 -7.04 9.11 11.89
C ARG A 215 -6.75 9.10 10.40
N TYR A 216 -7.21 8.06 9.72
CA TYR A 216 -6.98 7.85 8.28
C TYR A 216 -8.11 8.47 7.47
N ASP A 217 -8.21 9.81 7.49
CA ASP A 217 -9.21 10.59 6.75
C ASP A 217 -8.62 11.09 5.44
N VAL A 218 -8.83 10.33 4.39
CA VAL A 218 -8.29 10.65 3.05
C VAL A 218 -9.06 11.79 2.35
N SER A 219 -10.24 12.18 2.85
CA SER A 219 -10.97 13.35 2.33
C SER A 219 -10.29 14.65 2.76
N ARG A 220 -9.70 14.67 3.95
CA ARG A 220 -8.86 15.77 4.44
C ARG A 220 -7.43 15.69 3.93
N GLY A 221 -7.02 14.49 3.53
CA GLY A 221 -5.65 14.19 3.12
C GLY A 221 -4.71 13.92 4.29
N PRO A 222 -3.45 13.60 3.99
CA PRO A 222 -2.41 13.41 5.01
C PRO A 222 -2.08 14.72 5.72
N ILE A 223 -1.55 14.60 6.92
CA ILE A 223 -1.09 15.74 7.72
C ILE A 223 0.09 16.42 7.03
N PHE A 224 1.03 15.61 6.53
CA PHE A 224 2.14 16.10 5.71
C PHE A 224 2.56 15.06 4.67
N ARG A 225 3.20 15.53 3.61
CA ARG A 225 3.68 14.76 2.47
C ARG A 225 5.13 15.11 2.18
N SER A 226 5.87 14.17 1.60
CA SER A 226 7.14 14.51 0.97
C SER A 226 6.94 15.49 -0.22
N PRO A 227 7.97 16.25 -0.62
CA PRO A 227 7.87 17.15 -1.77
C PRO A 227 7.43 16.45 -3.07
N GLU A 228 7.79 15.17 -3.22
CA GLU A 228 7.38 14.36 -4.38
C GLU A 228 5.88 14.03 -4.35
N GLU A 229 5.35 13.71 -3.17
CA GLU A 229 3.94 13.36 -2.97
C GLU A 229 3.01 14.57 -3.05
N GLN A 230 3.48 15.76 -2.74
CA GLN A 230 2.68 16.99 -2.84
C GLN A 230 2.17 17.27 -4.25
N ARG A 231 2.88 16.80 -5.27
CA ARG A 231 2.50 16.97 -6.68
C ARG A 231 1.37 16.03 -7.13
N LEU A 232 0.99 15.08 -6.29
CA LEU A 232 0.00 14.07 -6.63
C LEU A 232 -1.42 14.57 -6.29
N PRO A 233 -2.45 14.23 -7.12
CA PRO A 233 -3.81 14.69 -6.89
C PRO A 233 -4.38 14.16 -5.58
N ARG A 234 -5.32 14.91 -5.00
CA ARG A 234 -6.08 14.50 -3.81
C ARG A 234 -7.25 13.58 -4.21
N THR A 235 -7.82 12.90 -3.22
CA THR A 235 -9.02 12.06 -3.37
C THR A 235 -10.18 12.62 -2.56
N SER A 236 -11.40 12.23 -2.89
CA SER A 236 -12.64 12.58 -2.18
C SER A 236 -13.16 11.47 -1.27
N SER A 237 -12.43 10.37 -1.09
CA SER A 237 -12.83 9.28 -0.18
C SER A 237 -12.86 9.77 1.28
N GLY A 238 -13.59 9.08 2.16
CA GLY A 238 -13.79 9.46 3.54
C GLY A 238 -12.77 8.91 4.54
N ARG A 239 -13.19 8.76 5.79
CA ARG A 239 -12.36 8.28 6.91
C ARG A 239 -12.44 6.76 7.07
N TYR A 240 -11.29 6.08 7.17
CA TYR A 240 -11.17 4.66 7.45
C TYR A 240 -10.85 4.44 8.94
N HIS A 241 -11.78 3.79 9.68
CA HIS A 241 -11.65 3.61 11.13
C HIS A 241 -12.39 2.38 11.67
N LEU A 242 -13.28 1.76 10.88
CA LEU A 242 -14.06 0.61 11.33
C LEU A 242 -13.28 -0.69 11.16
N LEU A 243 -13.34 -1.55 12.18
CA LEU A 243 -12.76 -2.89 12.18
C LEU A 243 -11.34 -2.95 11.60
N PRO A 244 -10.41 -2.13 12.11
CA PRO A 244 -9.06 -2.13 11.58
C PRO A 244 -8.37 -3.47 11.85
N SER A 245 -7.60 -3.93 10.86
CA SER A 245 -6.71 -5.09 11.00
C SER A 245 -5.38 -4.83 10.33
N ALA A 246 -4.30 -5.40 10.86
CA ALA A 246 -2.96 -5.26 10.32
C ALA A 246 -2.33 -6.63 10.02
N ILE A 247 -1.57 -6.73 8.94
CA ILE A 247 -0.77 -7.90 8.61
C ILE A 247 0.69 -7.49 8.64
N THR A 248 1.45 -8.12 9.54
CA THR A 248 2.91 -8.00 9.68
C THR A 248 3.61 -9.23 9.13
N LEU A 249 4.88 -9.09 8.77
CA LEU A 249 5.77 -10.17 8.32
C LEU A 249 6.61 -10.73 9.43
#